data_ed28190940b8f3a1747b9cfecc5701c7
#
_entry.id   ed28190940b8f3a1747b9cfecc5701c7
#
_cell.length_a   1.000
_cell.length_b   1.000
_cell.length_c   1.000
_cell.angle_alpha   90.00
_cell.angle_beta   90.00
_cell.angle_gamma   90.00
#
_symmetry.space_group_name_H-M   'P 1'
#
loop_
_entity.id
_entity.type
_entity.pdbx_description
1 polymer ?
#
loop_
_entity_poly.entity_id
_entity_poly.type
_entity_poly.pdbx_seq_one_letter_code
_entity_poly.pdbx_strand_id
1 'polypeptide(L)'
;MTVMNLYPVAIIENFYENPDAVRQFALSQQYVSLKDRKEYQYVYPGSITLDLVDLDKSLHEKICKKLVSVFHNAENDHMRWAISTSFQSVTEEFKQGVIHTDHDTIFAAVLYLTPDAPLNSGTTLFRPNKHFDAEQYELALQDNDNRFKAGEIAMDTSYHSMFDEIVRVNNVYNTLILYEGRHYHAANQFFGKTLKDSRLAQVFFVNKIDAQKYSSFPLKRTQAINV
;
A
#
# COMPACT_ATOMS: atom_id res chain seq x y z
N MET A 1 -12.23 8.63 -28.57
CA MET A 1 -13.14 8.34 -27.45
C MET A 1 -12.43 8.72 -26.16
N THR A 2 -12.93 9.68 -25.40
CA THR A 2 -12.28 10.09 -24.14
C THR A 2 -12.53 9.01 -23.09
N VAL A 3 -11.47 8.44 -22.52
CA VAL A 3 -11.57 7.42 -21.47
C VAL A 3 -11.75 8.12 -20.13
N MET A 4 -12.75 7.73 -19.36
CA MET A 4 -12.92 8.18 -18.00
C MET A 4 -11.87 7.50 -17.11
N ASN A 5 -11.06 8.29 -16.43
CA ASN A 5 -10.13 7.78 -15.42
C ASN A 5 -10.85 7.69 -14.07
N LEU A 6 -11.01 6.46 -13.58
CA LEU A 6 -11.60 6.17 -12.28
C LEU A 6 -10.47 5.80 -11.30
N TYR A 7 -10.48 6.43 -10.13
CA TYR A 7 -9.55 6.16 -9.04
C TYR A 7 -10.33 5.65 -7.81
N PRO A 8 -10.71 4.37 -7.79
CA PRO A 8 -11.46 3.83 -6.68
C PRO A 8 -10.59 3.81 -5.41
N VAL A 9 -11.08 4.47 -4.38
CA VAL A 9 -10.45 4.54 -3.05
C VAL A 9 -11.51 4.33 -2.00
N ALA A 10 -11.23 3.49 -1.02
CA ALA A 10 -12.02 3.38 0.20
C ALA A 10 -11.16 3.74 1.41
N ILE A 11 -11.71 4.53 2.32
CA ILE A 11 -11.09 4.89 3.59
C ILE A 11 -11.96 4.31 4.69
N ILE A 12 -11.35 3.51 5.58
CA ILE A 12 -12.06 2.80 6.63
C ILE A 12 -11.40 3.16 7.96
N GLU A 13 -12.09 3.95 8.74
CA GLU A 13 -11.67 4.27 10.11
C GLU A 13 -12.03 3.14 11.08
N ASN A 14 -11.30 3.07 12.18
CA ASN A 14 -11.53 2.07 13.22
C ASN A 14 -11.55 0.64 12.68
N PHE A 15 -10.57 0.31 11.85
CA PHE A 15 -10.48 -0.99 11.19
C PHE A 15 -10.38 -2.14 12.19
N TYR A 16 -9.60 -2.00 13.26
CA TYR A 16 -9.52 -2.94 14.37
C TYR A 16 -10.32 -2.45 15.57
N GLU A 17 -10.95 -3.36 16.30
CA GLU A 17 -11.57 -3.07 17.59
C GLU A 17 -10.53 -2.76 18.68
N ASN A 18 -9.40 -3.49 18.63
CA ASN A 18 -8.27 -3.28 19.53
C ASN A 18 -6.97 -3.07 18.72
N PRO A 19 -6.75 -1.86 18.18
CA PRO A 19 -5.57 -1.55 17.38
C PRO A 19 -4.27 -1.63 18.17
N ASP A 20 -4.31 -1.34 19.48
CA ASP A 20 -3.13 -1.39 20.34
C ASP A 20 -2.61 -2.83 20.49
N ALA A 21 -3.50 -3.82 20.59
CA ALA A 21 -3.09 -5.23 20.61
C ALA A 21 -2.43 -5.64 19.29
N VAL A 22 -2.98 -5.20 18.15
CA VAL A 22 -2.37 -5.47 16.83
C VAL A 22 -1.02 -4.77 16.70
N ARG A 23 -0.92 -3.53 17.15
CA ARG A 23 0.36 -2.80 17.17
C ARG A 23 1.40 -3.52 18.05
N GLN A 24 1.03 -3.95 19.27
CA GLN A 24 1.95 -4.70 20.14
C GLN A 24 2.39 -6.01 19.49
N PHE A 25 1.47 -6.74 18.86
CA PHE A 25 1.80 -7.93 18.10
C PHE A 25 2.80 -7.60 16.99
N ALA A 26 2.57 -6.55 16.19
CA ALA A 26 3.48 -6.09 15.14
C ALA A 26 4.87 -5.75 15.71
N LEU A 27 4.93 -4.98 16.80
CA LEU A 27 6.20 -4.59 17.43
C LEU A 27 7.00 -5.76 18.02
N SER A 28 6.34 -6.89 18.31
CA SER A 28 6.99 -8.10 18.83
C SER A 28 7.59 -9.00 17.74
N GLN A 29 7.32 -8.71 16.46
CA GLN A 29 7.78 -9.53 15.34
C GLN A 29 9.21 -9.20 14.94
N GLN A 30 9.84 -10.12 14.20
CA GLN A 30 11.13 -9.89 13.57
C GLN A 30 10.94 -9.13 12.25
N TYR A 31 11.73 -8.09 12.05
CA TYR A 31 11.76 -7.30 10.83
C TYR A 31 13.05 -7.58 10.05
N VAL A 32 12.91 -7.76 8.75
CA VAL A 32 14.01 -7.93 7.81
C VAL A 32 14.03 -6.72 6.87
N SER A 33 15.20 -6.15 6.62
CA SER A 33 15.33 -5.08 5.63
C SER A 33 14.86 -5.56 4.26
N LEU A 34 14.07 -4.75 3.59
CA LEU A 34 13.56 -5.09 2.26
C LEU A 34 14.69 -5.29 1.23
N LYS A 35 15.85 -4.64 1.40
CA LYS A 35 17.04 -4.87 0.56
C LYS A 35 17.59 -6.31 0.64
N ASP A 36 17.33 -7.01 1.74
CA ASP A 36 17.81 -8.38 1.96
C ASP A 36 16.81 -9.45 1.46
N ARG A 37 15.64 -9.01 0.97
CA ARG A 37 14.58 -9.88 0.44
C ARG A 37 14.78 -10.11 -1.06
N LYS A 38 15.27 -11.28 -1.43
CA LYS A 38 15.56 -11.65 -2.83
C LYS A 38 14.32 -11.92 -3.68
N GLU A 39 13.18 -12.20 -3.06
CA GLU A 39 11.92 -12.51 -3.72
C GLU A 39 11.20 -11.29 -4.31
N TYR A 40 11.61 -10.07 -3.93
CA TYR A 40 11.03 -8.84 -4.47
C TYR A 40 11.79 -8.37 -5.70
N GLN A 41 11.06 -8.09 -6.77
CA GLN A 41 11.62 -7.55 -8.01
C GLN A 41 12.17 -6.14 -7.79
N TYR A 42 11.44 -5.32 -7.05
CA TYR A 42 11.86 -3.97 -6.65
C TYR A 42 11.95 -3.89 -5.13
N VAL A 43 12.93 -3.16 -4.66
CA VAL A 43 13.17 -3.00 -3.24
C VAL A 43 12.69 -1.63 -2.80
N TYR A 44 11.86 -1.61 -1.77
CA TYR A 44 11.35 -0.38 -1.17
C TYR A 44 12.04 -0.09 0.15
N PRO A 45 12.10 1.19 0.58
CA PRO A 45 12.71 1.56 1.85
C PRO A 45 12.04 0.89 3.05
N GLY A 46 12.85 0.64 4.09
CA GLY A 46 12.38 0.12 5.37
C GLY A 46 12.59 -1.37 5.58
N SER A 47 11.84 -1.90 6.51
CA SER A 47 11.87 -3.31 6.92
C SER A 47 10.46 -3.86 7.04
N ILE A 48 10.33 -5.17 6.86
CA ILE A 48 9.05 -5.87 6.80
C ILE A 48 9.13 -7.18 7.59
N THR A 49 8.00 -7.62 8.15
CA THR A 49 7.87 -8.92 8.80
C THR A 49 7.67 -10.05 7.76
N LEU A 50 7.64 -11.28 8.20
CA LEU A 50 7.04 -12.37 7.44
C LEU A 50 5.56 -12.06 7.15
N ASP A 51 4.99 -12.77 6.18
CA ASP A 51 3.55 -12.70 5.94
C ASP A 51 2.77 -13.12 7.19
N LEU A 52 1.66 -12.46 7.44
CA LEU A 52 0.83 -12.74 8.61
C LEU A 52 0.29 -14.17 8.62
N VAL A 53 0.10 -14.79 7.47
CA VAL A 53 -0.32 -16.20 7.39
C VAL A 53 0.68 -17.15 8.05
N ASP A 54 1.97 -16.79 8.00
CA ASP A 54 3.06 -17.55 8.63
C ASP A 54 3.24 -17.22 10.12
N LEU A 55 2.84 -16.01 10.52
CA LEU A 55 2.93 -15.55 11.92
C LEU A 55 1.71 -15.96 12.75
N ASP A 56 0.51 -15.75 12.21
CA ASP A 56 -0.78 -16.08 12.83
C ASP A 56 -1.86 -16.28 11.76
N LYS A 57 -2.04 -17.53 11.35
CA LYS A 57 -3.03 -17.91 10.32
C LYS A 57 -4.45 -17.54 10.70
N SER A 58 -4.84 -17.67 11.98
CA SER A 58 -6.20 -17.34 12.45
C SER A 58 -6.47 -15.86 12.35
N LEU A 59 -5.51 -15.02 12.75
CA LEU A 59 -5.60 -13.58 12.62
C LEU A 59 -5.63 -13.16 11.14
N HIS A 60 -4.77 -13.76 10.31
CA HIS A 60 -4.76 -13.55 8.86
C HIS A 60 -6.14 -13.79 8.24
N GLU A 61 -6.77 -14.94 8.51
CA GLU A 61 -8.09 -15.27 7.97
C GLU A 61 -9.17 -14.28 8.39
N LYS A 62 -9.19 -13.85 9.66
CA LYS A 62 -10.16 -12.86 10.18
C LYS A 62 -10.01 -11.51 9.48
N ILE A 63 -8.77 -11.05 9.32
CA ILE A 63 -8.48 -9.77 8.70
C ILE A 63 -8.81 -9.81 7.21
N CYS A 64 -8.45 -10.87 6.51
CA CYS A 64 -8.76 -11.02 5.09
C CYS A 64 -10.27 -11.06 4.84
N LYS A 65 -11.05 -11.76 5.67
CA LYS A 65 -12.51 -11.74 5.59
C LYS A 65 -13.08 -10.34 5.77
N LYS A 66 -12.57 -9.58 6.75
CA LYS A 66 -12.99 -8.19 6.98
C LYS A 66 -12.62 -7.31 5.79
N LEU A 67 -11.40 -7.40 5.26
CA LEU A 67 -10.96 -6.63 4.12
C LEU A 67 -11.83 -6.91 2.88
N VAL A 68 -12.08 -8.18 2.59
CA VAL A 68 -12.91 -8.59 1.45
C VAL A 68 -14.36 -8.12 1.60
N SER A 69 -14.89 -8.07 2.82
CA SER A 69 -16.26 -7.61 3.09
C SER A 69 -16.51 -6.13 2.75
N VAL A 70 -15.46 -5.33 2.57
CA VAL A 70 -15.55 -3.93 2.14
C VAL A 70 -16.17 -3.83 0.73
N PHE A 71 -15.93 -4.81 -0.12
CA PHE A 71 -16.36 -4.79 -1.51
C PHE A 71 -17.13 -6.05 -1.94
N HIS A 72 -17.41 -6.95 -1.01
CA HIS A 72 -18.11 -8.19 -1.30
C HIS A 72 -18.95 -8.68 -0.13
N ASN A 73 -20.17 -9.17 -0.40
CA ASN A 73 -20.99 -9.80 0.63
C ASN A 73 -20.61 -11.28 0.76
N ALA A 74 -19.73 -11.57 1.72
CA ALA A 74 -19.19 -12.91 1.95
C ALA A 74 -20.23 -13.94 2.44
N GLU A 75 -21.41 -13.50 2.89
CA GLU A 75 -22.45 -14.41 3.39
C GLU A 75 -23.18 -15.16 2.26
N ASN A 76 -23.22 -14.57 1.06
CA ASN A 76 -24.00 -15.06 -0.07
C ASN A 76 -23.16 -15.61 -1.22
N ASP A 77 -21.82 -15.51 -1.15
CA ASP A 77 -20.96 -15.84 -2.26
C ASP A 77 -19.81 -16.78 -1.85
N HIS A 78 -19.66 -17.85 -2.60
CA HIS A 78 -18.43 -18.63 -2.52
C HIS A 78 -17.29 -17.85 -3.17
N MET A 79 -16.36 -17.40 -2.34
CA MET A 79 -15.19 -16.67 -2.78
C MET A 79 -13.90 -17.43 -2.51
N ARG A 80 -12.96 -17.24 -3.45
CA ARG A 80 -11.55 -17.57 -3.23
C ARG A 80 -10.75 -16.28 -3.35
N TRP A 81 -9.81 -16.08 -2.44
CA TRP A 81 -8.89 -14.94 -2.50
C TRP A 81 -7.45 -15.40 -2.27
N ALA A 82 -6.52 -14.63 -2.80
CA ALA A 82 -5.13 -14.67 -2.38
C ALA A 82 -4.75 -13.27 -1.91
N ILE A 83 -4.49 -13.14 -0.62
CA ILE A 83 -4.13 -11.89 0.03
C ILE A 83 -2.87 -12.16 0.85
N SER A 84 -1.82 -11.40 0.59
CA SER A 84 -0.66 -11.31 1.46
C SER A 84 -0.75 -10.05 2.31
N THR A 85 -0.28 -10.13 3.54
CA THR A 85 -0.24 -8.97 4.44
C THR A 85 0.90 -9.11 5.44
N SER A 86 1.64 -8.02 5.63
CA SER A 86 2.79 -7.94 6.51
C SER A 86 2.82 -6.60 7.22
N PHE A 87 3.59 -6.50 8.30
CA PHE A 87 3.86 -5.22 8.95
C PHE A 87 5.13 -4.62 8.37
N GLN A 88 5.06 -3.35 8.00
CA GLN A 88 6.16 -2.58 7.43
C GLN A 88 6.50 -1.41 8.34
N SER A 89 7.78 -1.21 8.57
CA SER A 89 8.33 -0.07 9.33
C SER A 89 9.30 0.71 8.46
N VAL A 90 9.10 2.02 8.37
CA VAL A 90 10.01 2.92 7.66
C VAL A 90 10.33 4.14 8.52
N THR A 91 11.61 4.42 8.70
CA THR A 91 12.12 5.54 9.51
C THR A 91 12.36 6.80 8.69
N GLU A 92 12.60 7.93 9.35
CA GLU A 92 12.79 9.25 8.74
C GLU A 92 14.00 9.36 7.80
N GLU A 93 14.95 8.42 7.90
CA GLU A 93 16.14 8.41 7.06
C GLU A 93 15.82 8.30 5.55
N PHE A 94 14.69 7.71 5.19
CA PHE A 94 14.23 7.60 3.80
C PHE A 94 13.43 8.81 3.31
N LYS A 95 13.08 9.75 4.17
CA LYS A 95 12.32 10.97 3.89
C LYS A 95 10.90 10.72 3.36
N GLN A 96 10.76 10.23 2.13
CA GLN A 96 9.47 9.97 1.45
C GLN A 96 9.54 8.70 0.60
N GLY A 97 8.36 8.19 0.21
CA GLY A 97 8.25 7.02 -0.65
C GLY A 97 8.49 7.34 -2.13
N VAL A 98 8.80 6.32 -2.92
CA VAL A 98 8.85 6.37 -4.38
C VAL A 98 7.45 6.21 -4.95
N ILE A 99 7.12 6.93 -6.03
CA ILE A 99 5.86 6.75 -6.76
C ILE A 99 5.97 5.48 -7.60
N HIS A 100 5.07 4.52 -7.36
CA HIS A 100 5.06 3.23 -8.03
C HIS A 100 3.64 2.67 -8.19
N THR A 101 3.53 1.53 -8.86
CA THR A 101 2.32 0.71 -8.95
C THR A 101 2.61 -0.69 -8.44
N ASP A 102 1.59 -1.38 -7.95
CA ASP A 102 1.65 -2.79 -7.55
C ASP A 102 1.12 -3.67 -8.69
N HIS A 103 1.99 -4.02 -9.64
CA HIS A 103 1.61 -4.59 -10.94
C HIS A 103 0.71 -5.83 -10.88
N ASP A 104 0.98 -6.78 -9.99
CA ASP A 104 0.25 -8.05 -9.87
C ASP A 104 -0.84 -8.02 -8.79
N THR A 105 -1.24 -6.83 -8.37
CA THR A 105 -2.18 -6.62 -7.29
C THR A 105 -3.46 -5.99 -7.81
N ILE A 106 -4.60 -6.63 -7.52
CA ILE A 106 -5.92 -6.09 -7.85
C ILE A 106 -6.21 -4.87 -6.97
N PHE A 107 -6.03 -5.04 -5.66
CA PHE A 107 -6.13 -3.99 -4.65
C PHE A 107 -4.94 -4.03 -3.73
N ALA A 108 -4.43 -2.86 -3.39
CA ALA A 108 -3.51 -2.67 -2.29
C ALA A 108 -4.22 -1.92 -1.15
N ALA A 109 -3.79 -2.17 0.07
CA ALA A 109 -4.26 -1.41 1.22
C ALA A 109 -3.13 -1.15 2.21
N VAL A 110 -3.25 -0.02 2.91
CA VAL A 110 -2.32 0.38 3.97
C VAL A 110 -3.14 0.75 5.20
N LEU A 111 -2.87 0.09 6.30
CA LEU A 111 -3.45 0.40 7.62
C LEU A 111 -2.39 1.04 8.50
N TYR A 112 -2.65 2.21 9.02
CA TYR A 112 -1.71 2.97 9.84
C TYR A 112 -1.76 2.51 11.30
N LEU A 113 -0.58 2.19 11.86
CA LEU A 113 -0.45 1.61 13.20
C LEU A 113 0.46 2.42 14.14
N THR A 114 0.81 3.66 13.81
CA THR A 114 1.53 4.55 14.71
C THR A 114 0.58 5.59 15.30
N PRO A 115 0.31 5.57 16.63
CA PRO A 115 -0.43 6.63 17.27
C PRO A 115 0.32 7.97 17.14
N ASP A 116 -0.43 9.07 17.10
CA ASP A 116 0.11 10.44 17.04
C ASP A 116 1.10 10.70 15.89
N ALA A 117 0.96 9.93 14.78
CA ALA A 117 1.77 10.10 13.59
C ALA A 117 1.56 11.50 12.97
N PRO A 118 2.58 12.09 12.32
CA PRO A 118 2.37 13.28 11.51
C PRO A 118 1.29 13.03 10.46
N LEU A 119 0.22 13.80 10.45
CA LEU A 119 -0.93 13.59 9.55
C LEU A 119 -0.53 13.51 8.08
N ASN A 120 0.45 14.33 7.67
CA ASN A 120 0.96 14.35 6.30
C ASN A 120 1.82 13.13 5.91
N SER A 121 2.04 12.16 6.80
CA SER A 121 2.82 10.94 6.55
C SER A 121 1.97 9.77 6.01
N GLY A 122 0.80 10.05 5.48
CA GLY A 122 -0.10 9.05 4.93
C GLY A 122 0.29 8.55 3.53
N THR A 123 -0.68 8.39 2.66
CA THR A 123 -0.51 7.88 1.29
C THR A 123 -1.17 8.81 0.30
N THR A 124 -0.52 9.07 -0.83
CA THR A 124 -1.08 9.83 -1.95
C THR A 124 -1.19 8.95 -3.18
N LEU A 125 -2.30 9.10 -3.90
CA LEU A 125 -2.49 8.55 -5.24
C LEU A 125 -2.20 9.62 -6.27
N PHE A 126 -1.59 9.20 -7.37
CA PHE A 126 -1.11 10.08 -8.43
C PHE A 126 -1.65 9.65 -9.79
N ARG A 127 -1.61 10.58 -10.73
CA ARG A 127 -1.77 10.31 -12.16
C ARG A 127 -0.57 10.87 -12.93
N PRO A 128 -0.17 10.23 -14.04
CA PRO A 128 0.78 10.82 -14.96
C PRO A 128 0.26 12.18 -15.49
N ASN A 129 1.13 13.17 -15.56
CA ASN A 129 0.83 14.46 -16.16
C ASN A 129 1.40 14.55 -17.60
N LYS A 130 1.33 15.73 -18.21
CA LYS A 130 1.79 15.97 -19.60
C LYS A 130 3.30 15.76 -19.81
N HIS A 131 4.07 15.71 -18.75
CA HIS A 131 5.53 15.50 -18.78
C HIS A 131 5.92 14.04 -18.50
N PHE A 132 4.93 13.15 -18.36
CA PHE A 132 5.21 11.76 -18.09
C PHE A 132 5.93 11.09 -19.25
N ASP A 133 7.08 10.51 -18.93
CA ASP A 133 7.88 9.69 -19.82
C ASP A 133 8.07 8.32 -19.18
N ALA A 134 7.53 7.29 -19.83
CA ALA A 134 7.52 5.93 -19.28
C ALA A 134 8.94 5.34 -19.19
N GLU A 135 9.83 5.65 -20.13
CA GLU A 135 11.21 5.17 -20.12
C GLU A 135 12.00 5.81 -18.97
N GLN A 136 11.89 7.13 -18.80
CA GLN A 136 12.52 7.83 -17.68
C GLN A 136 11.99 7.36 -16.33
N TYR A 137 10.69 7.10 -16.24
CA TYR A 137 10.08 6.55 -15.02
C TYR A 137 10.66 5.18 -14.66
N GLU A 138 10.72 4.24 -15.60
CA GLU A 138 11.28 2.91 -15.36
C GLU A 138 12.78 2.97 -15.00
N LEU A 139 13.55 3.82 -15.66
CA LEU A 139 14.95 4.04 -15.32
C LEU A 139 15.13 4.60 -13.90
N ALA A 140 14.28 5.53 -13.48
CA ALA A 140 14.33 6.09 -12.13
C ALA A 140 13.98 5.04 -11.05
N LEU A 141 12.99 4.16 -11.30
CA LEU A 141 12.68 3.06 -10.40
C LEU A 141 13.85 2.07 -10.29
N GLN A 142 14.47 1.73 -11.42
CA GLN A 142 15.60 0.83 -11.47
C GLN A 142 16.85 1.42 -10.78
N ASP A 143 17.10 2.71 -10.95
CA ASP A 143 18.20 3.41 -10.26
C ASP A 143 17.97 3.42 -8.74
N ASN A 144 16.75 3.75 -8.29
CA ASN A 144 16.40 3.69 -6.87
C ASN A 144 16.58 2.28 -6.28
N ASP A 145 16.17 1.24 -7.01
CA ASP A 145 16.37 -0.14 -6.61
C ASP A 145 17.87 -0.49 -6.47
N ASN A 146 18.68 -0.09 -7.44
CA ASN A 146 20.14 -0.31 -7.40
C ASN A 146 20.79 0.44 -6.23
N ARG A 147 20.44 1.70 -6.01
CA ARG A 147 20.95 2.52 -4.89
C ARG A 147 20.61 1.88 -3.56
N PHE A 148 19.36 1.48 -3.37
CA PHE A 148 18.94 0.85 -2.13
C PHE A 148 19.65 -0.49 -1.88
N LYS A 149 19.81 -1.32 -2.91
CA LYS A 149 20.59 -2.57 -2.83
C LYS A 149 22.06 -2.31 -2.50
N ALA A 150 22.62 -1.20 -2.97
CA ALA A 150 23.96 -0.75 -2.62
C ALA A 150 24.08 -0.18 -1.19
N GLY A 151 22.95 -0.03 -0.47
CA GLY A 151 22.92 0.51 0.89
C GLY A 151 22.77 2.03 0.96
N GLU A 152 22.46 2.69 -0.16
CA GLU A 152 22.14 4.11 -0.17
C GLU A 152 20.76 4.37 0.42
N ILE A 153 20.62 5.46 1.15
CA ILE A 153 19.35 5.86 1.78
C ILE A 153 18.63 6.89 0.93
N ALA A 154 19.37 7.70 0.16
CA ALA A 154 18.82 8.78 -0.64
C ALA A 154 18.16 8.24 -1.91
N MET A 155 16.83 8.30 -1.97
CA MET A 155 16.06 7.97 -3.17
C MET A 155 16.02 9.15 -4.13
N ASP A 156 16.14 8.89 -5.43
CA ASP A 156 15.84 9.88 -6.45
C ASP A 156 14.31 10.03 -6.58
N THR A 157 13.84 11.24 -6.31
CA THR A 157 12.43 11.61 -6.44
C THR A 157 12.20 12.69 -7.51
N SER A 158 13.21 12.98 -8.35
CA SER A 158 13.12 14.00 -9.41
C SER A 158 11.99 13.69 -10.40
N TYR A 159 11.75 12.42 -10.70
CA TYR A 159 10.70 11.93 -11.58
C TYR A 159 9.27 12.14 -11.01
N HIS A 160 9.12 12.48 -9.72
CA HIS A 160 7.82 12.82 -9.12
C HIS A 160 7.17 14.05 -9.82
N SER A 161 7.96 14.92 -10.43
CA SER A 161 7.48 16.04 -11.24
C SER A 161 6.67 15.62 -12.47
N MET A 162 6.73 14.36 -12.89
CA MET A 162 5.93 13.78 -13.96
C MET A 162 4.52 13.38 -13.53
N PHE A 163 4.16 13.61 -12.26
CA PHE A 163 2.89 13.19 -11.69
C PHE A 163 2.14 14.34 -11.03
N ASP A 164 0.81 14.29 -11.13
CA ASP A 164 -0.11 15.14 -10.37
C ASP A 164 -0.74 14.34 -9.24
N GLU A 165 -0.85 14.92 -8.05
CA GLU A 165 -1.62 14.35 -6.95
C GLU A 165 -3.12 14.37 -7.26
N ILE A 166 -3.83 13.29 -6.93
CA ILE A 166 -5.29 13.18 -7.10
C ILE A 166 -6.02 12.94 -5.79
N VAL A 167 -5.46 12.12 -4.92
CA VAL A 167 -6.03 11.82 -3.61
C VAL A 167 -4.89 11.78 -2.60
N ARG A 168 -5.00 12.56 -1.54
CA ARG A 168 -4.09 12.51 -0.40
C ARG A 168 -4.85 12.08 0.84
N VAL A 169 -4.41 11.01 1.48
CA VAL A 169 -4.98 10.47 2.72
C VAL A 169 -4.00 10.68 3.86
N ASN A 170 -4.49 11.21 4.98
CA ASN A 170 -3.71 11.44 6.18
C ASN A 170 -3.38 10.11 6.89
N ASN A 171 -2.27 10.11 7.62
CA ASN A 171 -1.91 9.01 8.51
C ASN A 171 -2.69 9.17 9.83
N VAL A 172 -3.85 8.54 9.88
CA VAL A 172 -4.68 8.49 11.10
C VAL A 172 -4.61 7.08 11.67
N TYR A 173 -4.29 6.96 12.95
CA TYR A 173 -4.16 5.68 13.63
C TYR A 173 -5.40 4.80 13.43
N ASN A 174 -5.21 3.51 13.15
CA ASN A 174 -6.26 2.53 12.90
C ASN A 174 -7.18 2.85 11.70
N THR A 175 -6.67 3.62 10.75
CA THR A 175 -7.36 3.92 9.50
C THR A 175 -6.70 3.18 8.36
N LEU A 176 -7.53 2.48 7.57
CA LEU A 176 -7.12 1.77 6.38
C LEU A 176 -7.50 2.56 5.13
N ILE A 177 -6.56 2.72 4.22
CA ILE A 177 -6.81 3.12 2.84
C ILE A 177 -6.72 1.90 1.94
N LEU A 178 -7.73 1.69 1.08
CA LEU A 178 -7.79 0.65 0.06
C LEU A 178 -7.91 1.30 -1.32
N TYR A 179 -7.10 0.87 -2.28
CA TYR A 179 -7.08 1.40 -3.64
C TYR A 179 -6.70 0.31 -4.66
N GLU A 180 -6.97 0.55 -5.94
CA GLU A 180 -6.58 -0.36 -7.03
C GLU A 180 -5.05 -0.38 -7.16
N GLY A 181 -4.42 -1.57 -7.15
CA GLY A 181 -2.96 -1.72 -7.14
C GLY A 181 -2.24 -1.10 -8.35
N ARG A 182 -2.94 -0.93 -9.46
CA ARG A 182 -2.40 -0.29 -10.67
C ARG A 182 -2.34 1.24 -10.60
N HIS A 183 -2.90 1.87 -9.57
CA HIS A 183 -2.75 3.31 -9.40
C HIS A 183 -1.35 3.65 -8.90
N TYR A 184 -0.77 4.68 -9.49
CA TYR A 184 0.46 5.26 -8.99
C TYR A 184 0.22 5.80 -7.58
N HIS A 185 1.07 5.40 -6.65
CA HIS A 185 0.94 5.81 -5.27
C HIS A 185 2.30 5.89 -4.57
N ALA A 186 2.35 6.64 -3.47
CA ALA A 186 3.52 6.71 -2.61
C ALA A 186 3.13 7.04 -1.17
N ALA A 187 3.96 6.62 -0.21
CA ALA A 187 3.97 7.19 1.12
C ALA A 187 4.48 8.64 1.06
N ASN A 188 3.78 9.57 1.71
CA ASN A 188 4.09 11.00 1.60
C ASN A 188 5.36 11.39 2.34
N GLN A 189 5.55 10.82 3.53
CA GLN A 189 6.65 11.13 4.41
C GLN A 189 6.91 9.95 5.34
N PHE A 190 8.18 9.73 5.66
CA PHE A 190 8.58 8.83 6.71
C PHE A 190 9.03 9.63 7.94
N PHE A 191 8.93 9.01 9.11
CA PHE A 191 9.22 9.65 10.39
C PHE A 191 9.69 8.63 11.42
N GLY A 192 10.21 9.16 12.56
CA GLY A 192 10.72 8.35 13.66
C GLY A 192 12.07 7.70 13.36
N LYS A 193 12.72 7.19 14.40
CA LYS A 193 14.08 6.65 14.34
C LYS A 193 14.17 5.18 14.68
N THR A 194 13.13 4.66 15.34
CA THR A 194 13.09 3.29 15.85
C THR A 194 11.81 2.60 15.37
N LEU A 195 11.74 1.29 15.46
CA LEU A 195 10.54 0.53 15.13
C LEU A 195 9.31 1.08 15.88
N LYS A 196 9.49 1.53 17.11
CA LYS A 196 8.39 1.96 17.97
C LYS A 196 7.79 3.31 17.55
N ASP A 197 8.58 4.23 17.04
CA ASP A 197 8.16 5.58 16.66
C ASP A 197 8.19 5.85 15.16
N SER A 198 8.52 4.83 14.34
CA SER A 198 8.52 4.92 12.89
C SER A 198 7.12 4.92 12.28
N ARG A 199 7.05 5.15 10.97
CA ARG A 199 5.84 4.86 10.19
C ARG A 199 5.63 3.35 10.15
N LEU A 200 4.93 2.84 11.15
CA LEU A 200 4.50 1.45 11.22
C LEU A 200 3.14 1.33 10.52
N ALA A 201 3.07 0.45 9.55
CA ALA A 201 1.83 0.17 8.82
C ALA A 201 1.67 -1.34 8.62
N GLN A 202 0.44 -1.78 8.46
CA GLN A 202 0.15 -3.08 7.89
C GLN A 202 -0.19 -2.89 6.42
N VAL A 203 0.51 -3.59 5.55
CA VAL A 203 0.31 -3.54 4.09
C VAL A 203 -0.41 -4.79 3.62
N PHE A 204 -1.29 -4.64 2.63
CA PHE A 204 -2.08 -5.72 2.07
C PHE A 204 -1.99 -5.70 0.55
N PHE A 205 -1.82 -6.88 -0.03
CA PHE A 205 -1.81 -7.10 -1.47
C PHE A 205 -2.82 -8.17 -1.83
N VAL A 206 -3.89 -7.76 -2.49
CA VAL A 206 -4.96 -8.64 -2.95
C VAL A 206 -4.66 -9.04 -4.38
N ASN A 207 -4.06 -10.22 -4.56
CA ASN A 207 -3.60 -10.70 -5.86
C ASN A 207 -4.67 -11.47 -6.63
N LYS A 208 -5.62 -12.08 -5.92
CA LYS A 208 -6.71 -12.83 -6.54
C LYS A 208 -7.99 -12.70 -5.76
N ILE A 209 -9.07 -12.44 -6.48
CA ILE A 209 -10.44 -12.60 -6.01
C ILE A 209 -11.19 -13.36 -7.10
N ASP A 210 -11.75 -14.50 -6.75
CA ASP A 210 -12.57 -15.34 -7.62
C ASP A 210 -13.93 -15.50 -6.93
N ALA A 211 -14.97 -14.92 -7.50
CA ALA A 211 -16.32 -14.87 -6.95
C ALA A 211 -17.36 -15.17 -8.03
N GLN A 212 -18.42 -15.87 -7.67
CA GLN A 212 -19.50 -16.19 -8.60
C GLN A 212 -20.29 -14.95 -9.05
N LYS A 213 -20.36 -13.92 -8.19
CA LYS A 213 -20.99 -12.64 -8.50
C LYS A 213 -20.04 -11.50 -8.17
N TYR A 214 -19.92 -10.55 -9.07
CA TYR A 214 -19.10 -9.37 -8.86
C TYR A 214 -19.77 -8.40 -7.90
N SER A 215 -19.00 -7.85 -6.99
CA SER A 215 -19.42 -6.84 -6.06
C SER A 215 -19.69 -5.49 -6.74
N SER A 216 -20.33 -4.60 -5.99
CA SER A 216 -20.57 -3.22 -6.39
C SER A 216 -19.37 -2.28 -6.24
N PHE A 217 -18.28 -2.72 -5.62
CA PHE A 217 -17.07 -1.89 -5.58
C PHE A 217 -16.54 -1.68 -7.01
N PRO A 218 -16.10 -0.48 -7.39
CA PRO A 218 -15.87 -0.12 -8.78
C PRO A 218 -14.66 -0.84 -9.39
N LEU A 219 -14.86 -2.13 -9.67
CA LEU A 219 -13.95 -2.97 -10.45
C LEU A 219 -14.06 -2.69 -11.95
N LYS A 220 -15.15 -2.03 -12.37
CA LYS A 220 -15.39 -1.71 -13.78
C LYS A 220 -15.15 -0.23 -14.01
N ARG A 221 -14.31 0.07 -14.97
CA ARG A 221 -14.18 1.42 -15.53
C ARG A 221 -15.33 1.65 -16.50
N THR A 222 -15.98 2.79 -16.38
CA THR A 222 -17.02 3.21 -17.32
C THR A 222 -16.44 4.15 -18.36
N GLN A 223 -17.13 4.30 -19.49
CA GLN A 223 -16.76 5.31 -20.49
C GLN A 223 -17.23 6.68 -20.04
N ALA A 224 -16.49 7.72 -20.42
CA ALA A 224 -16.95 9.09 -20.23
C ALA A 224 -18.25 9.34 -21.00
N ILE A 225 -19.16 10.11 -20.39
CA ILE A 225 -20.42 10.51 -21.01
C ILE A 225 -20.09 11.58 -22.07
N ASN A 226 -20.58 11.34 -23.30
CA ASN A 226 -20.58 12.38 -24.34
C ASN A 226 -21.85 13.25 -24.14
N VAL A 227 -21.63 14.55 -23.94
CA VAL A 227 -22.70 15.55 -23.84
C VAL A 227 -22.81 16.29 -25.15
#